data_85ce23cd235dc2aa5bcff2898a08c44d
#
_entry.id   85ce23cd235dc2aa5bcff2898a08c44d
#
_cell.length_a   1.000
_cell.length_b   1.000
_cell.length_c   1.000
_cell.angle_alpha   90.00
_cell.angle_beta   90.00
_cell.angle_gamma   90.00
#
_symmetry.space_group_name_H-M   'P 1'
#
loop_
_entity.id
_entity.type
_entity.pdbx_description
1 polymer ?
#
loop_
_entity_poly.entity_id
_entity_poly.type
_entity_poly.pdbx_seq_one_letter_code
_entity_poly.pdbx_strand_id
1 'polypeptide(L)'
;EVAQRICAAPGTAAYSAFSIYVQYHAAAEILFDVPADCFVPRPKVDSAVLRLRPLAEPAVRTRDEKLFFALVRAAFNMRRKTLVNALGPVLSSSMGKEEITELVLSVGLDARVRGERLSLEDFARLADAAAARLEGA
;
A
#
# COMPACT_ATOMS: atom_id res chain seq x y z
N GLU A 1 -12.68 -12.60 -4.18
CA GLU A 1 -11.71 -12.24 -3.11
C GLU A 1 -10.51 -11.47 -3.66
N VAL A 2 -9.85 -12.01 -4.69
CA VAL A 2 -8.70 -11.35 -5.31
C VAL A 2 -9.09 -10.01 -5.92
N ALA A 3 -10.23 -9.92 -6.59
CA ALA A 3 -10.70 -8.67 -7.19
C ALA A 3 -10.98 -7.62 -6.13
N GLN A 4 -11.55 -8.00 -4.99
CA GLN A 4 -11.78 -7.08 -3.87
C GLN A 4 -10.46 -6.54 -3.32
N ARG A 5 -9.44 -7.39 -3.20
CA ARG A 5 -8.12 -6.98 -2.75
C ARG A 5 -7.46 -6.00 -3.72
N ILE A 6 -7.56 -6.28 -5.02
CA ILE A 6 -6.99 -5.41 -6.06
C ILE A 6 -7.63 -4.02 -6.03
N CYS A 7 -8.95 -3.95 -5.85
CA CYS A 7 -9.70 -2.69 -5.88
C CYS A 7 -9.91 -2.04 -4.51
N ALA A 8 -9.31 -2.59 -3.46
CA ALA A 8 -9.55 -2.15 -2.08
C ALA A 8 -9.08 -0.71 -1.84
N ALA A 9 -9.82 -0.01 -0.98
CA ALA A 9 -9.48 1.34 -0.52
C ALA A 9 -8.75 1.29 0.82
N PRO A 10 -7.95 2.32 1.14
CA PRO A 10 -7.29 2.40 2.45
C PRO A 10 -8.30 2.26 3.60
N GLY A 11 -7.89 1.58 4.66
CA GLY A 11 -8.71 1.37 5.84
C GLY A 11 -9.69 0.22 5.75
N THR A 12 -9.79 -0.46 4.62
CA THR A 12 -10.65 -1.65 4.47
C THR A 12 -9.86 -2.92 4.79
N ALA A 13 -10.57 -3.99 5.16
CA ALA A 13 -9.95 -5.26 5.51
C ALA A 13 -9.20 -5.89 4.34
N ALA A 14 -9.65 -5.67 3.11
CA ALA A 14 -9.05 -6.22 1.90
C ALA A 14 -7.79 -5.47 1.43
N TYR A 15 -7.57 -4.26 1.94
CA TYR A 15 -6.44 -3.43 1.54
C TYR A 15 -5.10 -4.05 1.98
N SER A 16 -4.15 -4.14 1.06
CA SER A 16 -2.88 -4.81 1.30
C SER A 16 -1.78 -4.23 0.41
N ALA A 17 -0.55 -4.70 0.59
CA ALA A 17 0.56 -4.34 -0.29
C ALA A 17 0.24 -4.69 -1.75
N PHE A 18 -0.46 -5.80 -1.98
CA PHE A 18 -0.89 -6.20 -3.32
C PHE A 18 -1.86 -5.18 -3.93
N SER A 19 -2.79 -4.64 -3.14
CA SER A 19 -3.70 -3.57 -3.59
C SER A 19 -2.91 -2.37 -4.13
N ILE A 20 -1.92 -1.94 -3.37
CA ILE A 20 -1.06 -0.80 -3.72
C ILE A 20 -0.24 -1.11 -4.97
N TYR A 21 0.35 -2.31 -5.04
CA TYR A 21 1.15 -2.70 -6.19
C TYR A 21 0.34 -2.62 -7.49
N VAL A 22 -0.85 -3.20 -7.50
CA VAL A 22 -1.71 -3.19 -8.69
C VAL A 22 -2.17 -1.77 -9.02
N GLN A 23 -2.65 -1.03 -8.02
CA GLN A 23 -3.16 0.34 -8.24
C GLN A 23 -2.07 1.32 -8.64
N TYR A 24 -0.82 1.05 -8.29
CA TYR A 24 0.32 1.83 -8.75
C TYR A 24 0.50 1.72 -10.27
N HIS A 25 0.26 0.53 -10.83
CA HIS A 25 0.50 0.23 -12.25
C HIS A 25 -0.74 0.29 -13.13
N ALA A 26 -1.93 0.17 -12.55
CA ALA A 26 -3.16 0.02 -13.33
C ALA A 26 -4.36 0.66 -12.65
N ALA A 27 -5.32 1.09 -13.46
CA ALA A 27 -6.64 1.43 -12.97
C ALA A 27 -7.45 0.13 -12.92
N ALA A 28 -8.02 -0.18 -11.75
CA ALA A 28 -8.73 -1.43 -11.51
C ALA A 28 -10.17 -1.15 -11.08
N GLU A 29 -11.11 -1.92 -11.63
CA GLU A 29 -12.51 -1.77 -11.26
C GLU A 29 -13.21 -3.13 -11.35
N ILE A 30 -14.09 -3.42 -10.39
CA ILE A 30 -14.95 -4.59 -10.43
C ILE A 30 -16.18 -4.22 -11.25
N LEU A 31 -16.38 -4.92 -12.37
CA LEU A 31 -17.51 -4.66 -13.26
C LEU A 31 -18.79 -5.30 -12.74
N PHE A 32 -18.71 -6.56 -12.32
CA PHE A 32 -19.83 -7.28 -11.72
C PHE A 32 -19.36 -8.56 -11.04
N ASP A 33 -20.17 -9.05 -10.11
CA ASP A 33 -19.93 -10.32 -9.43
C ASP A 33 -20.59 -11.47 -10.20
N VAL A 34 -19.97 -12.65 -10.15
CA VAL A 34 -20.50 -13.87 -10.74
C VAL A 34 -20.70 -14.89 -9.62
N PRO A 35 -21.96 -15.21 -9.26
CA PRO A 35 -22.22 -16.18 -8.21
C PRO A 35 -21.63 -17.56 -8.52
N ALA A 36 -21.28 -18.29 -7.47
CA ALA A 36 -20.66 -19.61 -7.59
C ALA A 36 -21.54 -20.61 -8.36
N ASP A 37 -22.86 -20.50 -8.27
CA ASP A 37 -23.83 -21.38 -8.92
C ASP A 37 -23.93 -21.15 -10.44
N CYS A 38 -23.27 -20.15 -10.99
CA CYS A 38 -23.14 -19.95 -12.44
C CYS A 38 -22.10 -20.86 -13.08
N PHE A 39 -21.33 -21.62 -12.30
CA PHE A 39 -20.23 -22.46 -12.79
C PHE A 39 -20.54 -23.96 -12.59
N VAL A 40 -19.97 -24.77 -13.49
CA VAL A 40 -20.02 -26.23 -13.41
C VAL A 40 -18.61 -26.77 -13.62
N PRO A 41 -17.99 -27.42 -12.61
CA PRO A 41 -18.50 -27.61 -11.25
C PRO A 41 -18.56 -26.30 -10.45
N ARG A 42 -19.44 -26.25 -9.45
CA ARG A 42 -19.61 -25.07 -8.61
C ARG A 42 -18.37 -24.83 -7.76
N PRO A 43 -17.74 -23.62 -7.83
CA PRO A 43 -16.63 -23.26 -6.96
C PRO A 43 -17.14 -22.98 -5.53
N LYS A 44 -16.20 -22.91 -4.57
CA LYS A 44 -16.55 -22.66 -3.16
C LYS A 44 -16.87 -21.21 -2.87
N VAL A 45 -16.48 -20.29 -3.74
CA VAL A 45 -16.65 -18.84 -3.57
C VAL A 45 -17.22 -18.23 -4.83
N ASP A 46 -17.85 -17.08 -4.68
CA ASP A 46 -18.30 -16.28 -5.82
C ASP A 46 -17.08 -15.66 -6.51
N SER A 47 -17.22 -15.41 -7.80
CA SER A 47 -16.19 -14.77 -8.62
C SER A 47 -16.61 -13.36 -8.98
N ALA A 48 -15.70 -12.60 -9.57
CA ALA A 48 -15.99 -11.27 -10.06
C ALA A 48 -15.30 -11.06 -11.40
N VAL A 49 -15.89 -10.23 -12.26
CA VAL A 49 -15.24 -9.78 -13.50
C VAL A 49 -14.57 -8.44 -13.21
N LEU A 50 -13.28 -8.40 -13.45
CA LEU A 50 -12.41 -7.27 -13.14
C LEU A 50 -11.89 -6.67 -14.43
N ARG A 51 -11.86 -5.34 -14.52
CA ARG A 51 -11.19 -4.64 -15.60
C ARG A 51 -9.93 -3.97 -15.07
N LEU A 52 -8.79 -4.30 -15.68
CA LEU A 52 -7.51 -3.67 -15.41
C LEU A 52 -7.07 -2.90 -16.65
N ARG A 53 -6.81 -1.61 -16.48
CA ARG A 53 -6.25 -0.77 -17.55
C ARG A 53 -4.86 -0.33 -17.13
N PRO A 54 -3.80 -0.84 -17.80
CA PRO A 54 -2.44 -0.39 -17.49
C PRO A 54 -2.34 1.13 -17.65
N LEU A 55 -1.66 1.77 -16.71
CA LEU A 55 -1.44 3.23 -16.77
C LEU A 55 -0.18 3.52 -17.57
N ALA A 56 -0.20 4.58 -18.39
CA ALA A 56 0.98 5.03 -19.13
C ALA A 56 2.08 5.50 -18.18
N GLU A 57 1.67 6.09 -17.05
CA GLU A 57 2.57 6.51 -15.97
C GLU A 57 2.04 5.94 -14.66
N PRO A 58 2.90 5.72 -13.64
CA PRO A 58 2.42 5.28 -12.33
C PRO A 58 1.36 6.21 -11.75
N ALA A 59 0.44 5.65 -10.96
CA ALA A 59 -0.65 6.40 -10.34
C ALA A 59 -0.16 7.53 -9.43
N VAL A 60 1.02 7.35 -8.83
CA VAL A 60 1.68 8.37 -8.01
C VAL A 60 3.15 8.46 -8.43
N ARG A 61 3.76 9.63 -8.24
CA ARG A 61 5.18 9.83 -8.51
C ARG A 61 5.96 9.72 -7.23
N THR A 62 7.10 9.02 -7.30
CA THR A 62 8.03 8.89 -6.18
C THR A 62 9.46 8.95 -6.72
N ARG A 63 10.38 9.51 -5.91
CA ARG A 63 11.78 9.66 -6.27
C ARG A 63 12.51 8.33 -6.31
N ASP A 64 12.10 7.39 -5.47
CA ASP A 64 12.74 6.08 -5.32
C ASP A 64 11.65 5.01 -5.21
N GLU A 65 11.34 4.38 -6.34
CA GLU A 65 10.31 3.35 -6.41
C GLU A 65 10.63 2.15 -5.54
N LYS A 66 11.90 1.76 -5.46
CA LYS A 66 12.32 0.63 -4.62
C LYS A 66 12.05 0.93 -3.15
N LEU A 67 12.36 2.13 -2.71
CA LEU A 67 12.08 2.56 -1.33
C LEU A 67 10.57 2.62 -1.08
N PHE A 68 9.81 3.16 -2.03
CA PHE A 68 8.35 3.20 -1.95
C PHE A 68 7.79 1.81 -1.64
N PHE A 69 8.12 0.81 -2.45
CA PHE A 69 7.61 -0.55 -2.27
C PHE A 69 8.19 -1.24 -1.03
N ALA A 70 9.42 -0.91 -0.64
CA ALA A 70 10.00 -1.43 0.60
C ALA A 70 9.21 -0.94 1.83
N LEU A 71 8.83 0.33 1.84
CA LEU A 71 8.02 0.91 2.93
C LEU A 71 6.61 0.31 2.94
N VAL A 72 6.01 0.12 1.76
CA VAL A 72 4.70 -0.53 1.63
C VAL A 72 4.74 -1.94 2.21
N ARG A 73 5.72 -2.74 1.80
CA ARG A 73 5.84 -4.12 2.30
C ARG A 73 6.06 -4.15 3.81
N ALA A 74 6.93 -3.29 4.32
CA ALA A 74 7.20 -3.22 5.75
C ALA A 74 5.93 -2.87 6.55
N ALA A 75 5.17 -1.89 6.08
CA ALA A 75 3.94 -1.45 6.73
C ALA A 75 2.92 -2.59 6.85
N PHE A 76 2.78 -3.39 5.80
CA PHE A 76 1.80 -4.49 5.80
C PHE A 76 2.33 -5.78 6.43
N ASN A 77 3.64 -5.95 6.56
CA ASN A 77 4.22 -7.10 7.26
C ASN A 77 3.94 -7.05 8.77
N MET A 78 3.75 -5.86 9.33
CA MET A 78 3.46 -5.67 10.74
C MET A 78 2.14 -4.92 10.91
N ARG A 79 1.08 -5.51 10.38
CA ARG A 79 -0.22 -4.89 10.21
C ARG A 79 -0.84 -4.35 11.50
N ARG A 80 -0.62 -5.05 12.62
CA ARG A 80 -1.16 -4.64 13.93
C ARG A 80 -0.28 -3.64 14.67
N LYS A 81 0.88 -3.29 14.10
CA LYS A 81 1.80 -2.30 14.67
C LYS A 81 1.57 -0.93 14.06
N THR A 82 1.99 0.11 14.78
CA THR A 82 2.00 1.46 14.20
C THR A 82 2.97 1.50 13.03
N LEU A 83 2.75 2.44 12.13
CA LEU A 83 3.63 2.65 10.98
C LEU A 83 5.07 2.88 11.43
N VAL A 84 5.28 3.68 12.47
CA VAL A 84 6.62 3.96 13.01
C VAL A 84 7.35 2.67 13.36
N ASN A 85 6.69 1.77 14.07
CA ASN A 85 7.28 0.48 14.45
C ASN A 85 7.48 -0.43 13.24
N ALA A 86 6.52 -0.45 12.31
CA ALA A 86 6.59 -1.29 11.12
C ALA A 86 7.73 -0.89 10.18
N LEU A 87 8.07 0.39 10.12
CA LEU A 87 9.14 0.90 9.26
C LEU A 87 10.54 0.67 9.84
N GLY A 88 10.64 0.29 11.10
CA GLY A 88 11.93 0.02 11.75
C GLY A 88 12.86 -0.86 10.93
N PRO A 89 12.43 -2.06 10.48
CA PRO A 89 13.31 -2.96 9.72
C PRO A 89 13.90 -2.34 8.44
N VAL A 90 13.22 -1.39 7.82
CA VAL A 90 13.71 -0.72 6.60
C VAL A 90 14.57 0.49 6.91
N LEU A 91 14.22 1.27 7.92
CA LEU A 91 14.83 2.57 8.18
C LEU A 91 15.80 2.61 9.36
N SER A 92 15.80 1.59 10.24
CA SER A 92 16.55 1.63 11.50
C SER A 92 18.07 1.70 11.31
N SER A 93 18.58 1.26 10.17
CA SER A 93 20.03 1.37 9.88
C SER A 93 20.47 2.82 9.64
N SER A 94 19.53 3.69 9.31
CA SER A 94 19.81 5.09 8.95
C SER A 94 19.12 6.09 9.87
N MET A 95 18.05 5.69 10.54
CA MET A 95 17.23 6.57 11.39
C MET A 95 16.83 5.87 12.66
N GLY A 96 16.90 6.60 13.79
CA GLY A 96 16.33 6.13 15.04
C GLY A 96 14.81 6.25 15.05
N LYS A 97 14.17 5.66 16.05
CA LYS A 97 12.71 5.68 16.18
C LYS A 97 12.14 7.09 16.23
N GLU A 98 12.83 8.01 16.89
CA GLU A 98 12.40 9.40 16.98
C GLU A 98 12.39 10.09 15.62
N GLU A 99 13.41 9.83 14.81
CA GLU A 99 13.48 10.38 13.45
C GLU A 99 12.39 9.80 12.55
N ILE A 100 12.09 8.51 12.70
CA ILE A 100 11.00 7.88 11.95
C ILE A 100 9.67 8.51 12.36
N THR A 101 9.47 8.77 13.64
CA THR A 101 8.26 9.45 14.13
C THR A 101 8.14 10.84 13.53
N GLU A 102 9.24 11.62 13.53
CA GLU A 102 9.26 12.94 12.91
C GLU A 102 8.96 12.88 11.41
N LEU A 103 9.51 11.87 10.74
CA LEU A 103 9.26 11.64 9.32
C LEU A 103 7.77 11.44 9.04
N VAL A 104 7.12 10.58 9.81
CA VAL A 104 5.69 10.28 9.70
C VAL A 104 4.86 11.55 9.94
N LEU A 105 5.19 12.30 10.97
CA LEU A 105 4.50 13.55 11.28
C LEU A 105 4.69 14.61 10.20
N SER A 106 5.88 14.65 9.59
CA SER A 106 6.22 15.67 8.57
C SER A 106 5.39 15.56 7.30
N VAL A 107 4.83 14.39 7.02
CA VAL A 107 3.96 14.20 5.86
C VAL A 107 2.47 14.26 6.21
N GLY A 108 2.16 14.75 7.41
CA GLY A 108 0.78 14.99 7.84
C GLY A 108 0.07 13.78 8.42
N LEU A 109 0.81 12.73 8.76
CA LEU A 109 0.23 11.53 9.35
C LEU A 109 0.32 11.57 10.88
N ASP A 110 -0.59 10.85 11.54
CA ASP A 110 -0.60 10.69 12.99
C ASP A 110 0.54 9.76 13.42
N ALA A 111 1.15 10.03 14.57
CA ALA A 111 2.24 9.20 15.10
C ALA A 111 1.83 7.77 15.40
N ARG A 112 0.55 7.51 15.59
CA ARG A 112 0.00 6.18 15.89
C ARG A 112 -0.65 5.51 14.68
N VAL A 113 -0.59 6.11 13.50
CA VAL A 113 -1.23 5.57 12.32
C VAL A 113 -0.66 4.19 11.97
N ARG A 114 -1.53 3.32 11.47
CA ARG A 114 -1.12 2.03 10.91
C ARG A 114 -1.05 2.14 9.39
N GLY A 115 -0.14 1.36 8.78
CA GLY A 115 0.08 1.41 7.34
C GLY A 115 -1.17 1.15 6.50
N GLU A 116 -2.10 0.33 7.00
CA GLU A 116 -3.35 0.02 6.29
C GLU A 116 -4.26 1.23 6.07
N ARG A 117 -3.98 2.34 6.74
CA ARG A 117 -4.74 3.60 6.58
C ARG A 117 -4.18 4.51 5.49
N LEU A 118 -3.00 4.20 4.95
CA LEU A 118 -2.31 5.08 4.01
C LEU A 118 -2.75 4.80 2.57
N SER A 119 -3.01 5.88 1.82
CA SER A 119 -3.21 5.82 0.38
C SER A 119 -1.87 5.67 -0.34
N LEU A 120 -1.92 5.43 -1.66
CA LEU A 120 -0.72 5.45 -2.49
C LEU A 120 0.01 6.78 -2.38
N GLU A 121 -0.74 7.89 -2.37
CA GLU A 121 -0.18 9.24 -2.25
C GLU A 121 0.53 9.44 -0.92
N ASP A 122 -0.06 8.94 0.17
CA ASP A 122 0.56 8.99 1.49
C ASP A 122 1.89 8.24 1.50
N PHE A 123 1.93 7.04 0.93
CA PHE A 123 3.17 6.27 0.83
C PHE A 123 4.20 6.95 -0.06
N ALA A 124 3.77 7.58 -1.16
CA ALA A 124 4.68 8.31 -2.06
C ALA A 124 5.32 9.50 -1.34
N ARG A 125 4.55 10.29 -0.60
CA ARG A 125 5.08 11.40 0.18
C ARG A 125 6.02 10.92 1.28
N LEU A 126 5.67 9.83 1.93
CA LEU A 126 6.50 9.23 2.98
C LEU A 126 7.84 8.75 2.39
N ALA A 127 7.79 8.04 1.25
CA ALA A 127 8.98 7.55 0.57
C ALA A 127 9.87 8.70 0.11
N ASP A 128 9.31 9.77 -0.43
CA ASP A 128 10.07 10.94 -0.88
C ASP A 128 10.72 11.66 0.30
N ALA A 129 10.02 11.81 1.41
CA ALA A 129 10.57 12.42 2.61
C ALA A 129 11.69 11.56 3.21
N ALA A 130 11.52 10.23 3.21
CA ALA A 130 12.54 9.31 3.67
C ALA A 130 13.78 9.35 2.77
N ALA A 131 13.59 9.37 1.45
CA ALA A 131 14.68 9.47 0.48
C ALA A 131 15.48 10.77 0.69
N ALA A 132 14.81 11.89 0.93
CA ALA A 132 15.45 13.16 1.18
C ALA A 132 16.33 13.10 2.45
N ARG A 133 15.87 12.46 3.51
CA ARG A 133 16.64 12.31 4.74
C ARG A 133 17.84 11.37 4.56
N LEU A 134 17.67 10.30 3.81
CA LEU A 134 18.73 9.35 3.53
C LEU A 134 19.84 10.00 2.67
N GLU A 135 19.49 10.87 1.74
CA GLU A 135 20.44 11.60 0.91
C GLU A 135 21.17 12.69 1.72
N GLY A 136 20.51 13.27 2.71
CA GLY A 136 21.08 14.31 3.56
C GLY A 136 21.93 13.82 4.70
N ALA A 137 21.98 12.51 4.88
CA ALA A 137 22.71 11.89 5.98
C ALA A 137 24.19 11.72 5.70
#